data_b4eb322b1ace3576df5a968f772f96a1
#
_entry.id   b4eb322b1ace3576df5a968f772f96a1
#
_cell.length_a   1.000
_cell.length_b   1.000
_cell.length_c   1.000
_cell.angle_alpha   90.00
_cell.angle_beta   90.00
_cell.angle_gamma   90.00
#
_symmetry.space_group_name_H-M   'P 1'
#
loop_
_entity.id
_entity.type
_entity.pdbx_description
1 polymer ?
#
loop_
_entity_poly.entity_id
_entity_poly.type
_entity_poly.pdbx_seq_one_letter_code
_entity_poly.pdbx_strand_id
1 'polypeptide(L)'
;MKKISFIQPSRNNLKYLQWSYKSIRRNLGPDHEICWADDFSNDGTWEWMNSVCLLDPNVKIHRNEGPERLGHTILYDTLVDMATNDIVMIYHADMYACPNMDVEVLKHLERGKVVSATRIEPPLHPPGPEKILIDYGIEPEEFKEEELLNWLKIEGSSVADIDTTEGIFAPWAIYKDDFLAIGGHDPLYAP
;
A
#
# COMPACT_ATOMS: atom_id res chain seq x y z
N MET A 1 14.82 7.53 11.22
CA MET A 1 14.14 6.33 10.70
C MET A 1 14.20 6.40 9.17
N LYS A 2 14.37 5.27 8.47
CA LYS A 2 14.25 5.24 7.01
C LYS A 2 12.80 5.59 6.63
N LYS A 3 12.63 6.34 5.54
CA LYS A 3 11.31 6.75 5.04
C LYS A 3 10.90 5.85 3.88
N ILE A 4 9.62 5.59 3.79
CA ILE A 4 8.99 4.78 2.74
C ILE A 4 8.15 5.69 1.85
N SER A 5 8.14 5.45 0.55
CA SER A 5 7.14 5.99 -0.38
C SER A 5 6.08 4.92 -0.62
N PHE A 6 4.86 5.17 -0.17
CA PHE A 6 3.69 4.31 -0.41
C PHE A 6 3.17 4.55 -1.82
N ILE A 7 3.10 3.52 -2.61
CA ILE A 7 2.75 3.55 -4.04
C ILE A 7 1.34 3.03 -4.21
N GLN A 8 0.38 3.92 -4.47
CA GLN A 8 -1.06 3.61 -4.42
C GLN A 8 -1.79 4.14 -5.67
N PRO A 9 -1.87 3.38 -6.76
CA PRO A 9 -2.84 3.69 -7.82
C PRO A 9 -4.27 3.44 -7.34
N SER A 10 -5.20 4.25 -7.82
CA SER A 10 -6.61 4.17 -7.43
C SER A 10 -7.52 4.49 -8.61
N ARG A 11 -8.68 3.88 -8.65
CA ARG A 11 -9.76 4.21 -9.59
C ARG A 11 -11.11 3.96 -8.96
N ASN A 12 -11.94 5.03 -8.91
CA ASN A 12 -13.29 4.96 -8.36
C ASN A 12 -13.33 4.28 -6.98
N ASN A 13 -12.43 4.70 -6.09
CA ASN A 13 -12.19 4.04 -4.80
C ASN A 13 -12.04 5.05 -3.65
N LEU A 14 -12.74 6.19 -3.75
CA LEU A 14 -12.57 7.34 -2.87
C LEU A 14 -12.64 7.00 -1.39
N LYS A 15 -13.68 6.28 -0.96
CA LYS A 15 -13.88 5.98 0.47
C LYS A 15 -12.76 5.12 1.07
N TYR A 16 -12.27 4.13 0.32
CA TYR A 16 -11.18 3.27 0.77
C TYR A 16 -9.85 4.01 0.78
N LEU A 17 -9.60 4.83 -0.26
CA LEU A 17 -8.39 5.67 -0.31
C LEU A 17 -8.33 6.65 0.87
N GLN A 18 -9.46 7.25 1.23
CA GLN A 18 -9.56 8.12 2.41
C GLN A 18 -9.27 7.37 3.71
N TRP A 19 -9.78 6.16 3.83
CA TRP A 19 -9.57 5.29 4.98
C TRP A 19 -8.11 4.84 5.09
N SER A 20 -7.52 4.39 3.98
CA SER A 20 -6.10 4.04 3.86
C SER A 20 -5.19 5.21 4.25
N TYR A 21 -5.40 6.39 3.68
CA TYR A 21 -4.64 7.61 3.99
C TYR A 21 -4.67 7.94 5.48
N LYS A 22 -5.86 7.95 6.08
CA LYS A 22 -6.03 8.23 7.50
C LYS A 22 -5.26 7.23 8.37
N SER A 23 -5.27 5.95 8.00
CA SER A 23 -4.54 4.91 8.73
C SER A 23 -3.02 5.08 8.64
N ILE A 24 -2.49 5.37 7.45
CA ILE A 24 -1.05 5.64 7.24
C ILE A 24 -0.62 6.83 8.09
N ARG A 25 -1.32 7.98 8.01
CA ARG A 25 -0.95 9.19 8.73
C ARG A 25 -1.06 9.06 10.24
N ARG A 26 -2.05 8.33 10.72
CA ARG A 26 -2.25 8.12 12.17
C ARG A 26 -1.27 7.11 12.75
N ASN A 27 -1.03 6.00 12.06
CA ASN A 27 -0.34 4.85 12.63
C ASN A 27 1.16 4.79 12.29
N LEU A 28 1.58 5.39 11.17
CA LEU A 28 2.97 5.39 10.71
C LEU A 28 3.60 6.79 10.73
N GLY A 29 2.79 7.82 10.90
CA GLY A 29 3.24 9.21 11.02
C GLY A 29 3.32 9.97 9.69
N PRO A 30 3.65 11.28 9.77
CA PRO A 30 3.61 12.18 8.63
C PRO A 30 4.86 12.10 7.72
N ASP A 31 5.93 11.46 8.17
CA ASP A 31 7.24 11.53 7.50
C ASP A 31 7.35 10.65 6.25
N HIS A 32 6.49 9.66 6.11
CA HIS A 32 6.43 8.83 4.92
C HIS A 32 5.81 9.58 3.76
N GLU A 33 6.33 9.33 2.56
CA GLU A 33 5.75 9.85 1.32
C GLU A 33 4.60 8.95 0.86
N ILE A 34 3.56 9.55 0.31
CA ILE A 34 2.47 8.82 -0.36
C ILE A 34 2.42 9.31 -1.81
N CYS A 35 2.54 8.39 -2.75
CA CYS A 35 2.41 8.63 -4.17
C CYS A 35 1.10 8.02 -4.68
N TRP A 36 0.16 8.86 -5.09
CA TRP A 36 -1.12 8.44 -5.65
C TRP A 36 -1.19 8.62 -7.16
N ALA A 37 -1.84 7.68 -7.82
CA ALA A 37 -2.28 7.86 -9.21
C ALA A 37 -3.78 7.67 -9.32
N ASP A 38 -4.44 8.60 -9.99
CA ASP A 38 -5.85 8.49 -10.39
C ASP A 38 -5.94 7.93 -11.80
N ASP A 39 -6.54 6.75 -11.98
CA ASP A 39 -6.74 6.11 -13.29
C ASP A 39 -8.10 6.47 -13.89
N PHE A 40 -8.31 7.77 -14.14
CA PHE A 40 -9.52 8.30 -14.75
C PHE A 40 -10.78 8.01 -13.93
N SER A 41 -10.80 8.42 -12.65
CA SER A 41 -11.95 8.31 -11.77
C SER A 41 -13.03 9.36 -12.06
N ASN A 42 -14.27 9.03 -11.68
CA ASN A 42 -15.44 9.92 -11.77
C ASN A 42 -16.27 9.99 -10.48
N ASP A 43 -15.71 9.52 -9.35
CA ASP A 43 -16.34 9.47 -8.03
C ASP A 43 -15.86 10.56 -7.06
N GLY A 44 -15.06 11.52 -7.54
CA GLY A 44 -14.44 12.56 -6.71
C GLY A 44 -13.06 12.21 -6.16
N THR A 45 -12.49 11.05 -6.53
CA THR A 45 -11.15 10.62 -6.09
C THR A 45 -10.10 11.67 -6.44
N TRP A 46 -10.07 12.15 -7.69
CA TRP A 46 -9.07 13.13 -8.14
C TRP A 46 -9.18 14.47 -7.39
N GLU A 47 -10.38 14.98 -7.22
CA GLU A 47 -10.64 16.25 -6.51
C GLU A 47 -10.17 16.15 -5.05
N TRP A 48 -10.41 15.01 -4.42
CA TRP A 48 -9.96 14.76 -3.06
C TRP A 48 -8.44 14.63 -2.98
N MET A 49 -7.78 13.88 -3.88
CA MET A 49 -6.32 13.78 -3.95
C MET A 49 -5.68 15.18 -4.04
N ASN A 50 -6.21 16.04 -4.91
CA ASN A 50 -5.75 17.43 -5.04
C ASN A 50 -5.88 18.20 -3.73
N SER A 51 -7.01 18.08 -3.04
CA SER A 51 -7.23 18.78 -1.77
C SER A 51 -6.24 18.34 -0.68
N VAL A 52 -5.91 17.05 -0.62
CA VAL A 52 -4.92 16.53 0.32
C VAL A 52 -3.51 16.98 -0.06
N CYS A 53 -3.13 16.91 -1.32
CA CYS A 53 -1.81 17.31 -1.80
C CYS A 53 -1.48 18.79 -1.47
N LEU A 54 -2.49 19.65 -1.41
CA LEU A 54 -2.32 21.04 -0.99
C LEU A 54 -2.02 21.20 0.51
N LEU A 55 -2.41 20.25 1.33
CA LEU A 55 -2.31 20.31 2.80
C LEU A 55 -1.20 19.44 3.36
N ASP A 56 -0.84 18.38 2.65
CA ASP A 56 0.17 17.39 3.06
C ASP A 56 1.35 17.42 2.08
N PRO A 57 2.48 18.02 2.46
CA PRO A 57 3.65 18.18 1.58
C PRO A 57 4.33 16.85 1.23
N ASN A 58 4.01 15.78 1.95
CA ASN A 58 4.53 14.44 1.67
C ASN A 58 3.57 13.59 0.83
N VAL A 59 2.60 14.23 0.16
CA VAL A 59 1.71 13.58 -0.83
C VAL A 59 2.06 14.07 -2.23
N LYS A 60 2.22 13.14 -3.15
CA LYS A 60 2.40 13.38 -4.58
C LYS A 60 1.25 12.73 -5.35
N ILE A 61 0.83 13.37 -6.43
CA ILE A 61 -0.28 12.89 -7.23
C ILE A 61 0.06 12.86 -8.72
N HIS A 62 -0.46 11.87 -9.41
CA HIS A 62 -0.43 11.72 -10.86
C HIS A 62 -1.85 11.46 -11.36
N ARG A 63 -2.19 11.91 -12.57
CA ARG A 63 -3.47 11.65 -13.19
C ARG A 63 -3.31 11.02 -14.56
N ASN A 64 -4.04 9.94 -14.78
CA ASN A 64 -4.38 9.53 -16.13
C ASN A 64 -5.59 10.34 -16.63
N GLU A 65 -5.40 11.12 -17.68
CA GLU A 65 -6.46 11.97 -18.24
C GLU A 65 -7.49 11.18 -19.06
N GLY A 66 -7.27 9.88 -19.25
CA GLY A 66 -8.17 8.99 -19.95
C GLY A 66 -8.29 9.27 -21.46
N PRO A 67 -9.32 8.73 -22.13
CA PRO A 67 -10.37 7.86 -21.55
C PRO A 67 -9.91 6.42 -21.28
N GLU A 68 -8.78 6.01 -21.85
CA GLU A 68 -8.26 4.65 -21.69
C GLU A 68 -7.63 4.48 -20.31
N ARG A 69 -7.82 3.31 -19.71
CA ARG A 69 -7.20 2.91 -18.46
C ARG A 69 -5.73 2.55 -18.69
N LEU A 70 -4.86 2.97 -17.78
CA LEU A 70 -3.47 2.54 -17.75
C LEU A 70 -3.27 1.26 -16.92
N GLY A 71 -4.11 1.06 -15.91
CA GLY A 71 -4.05 -0.09 -15.01
C GLY A 71 -2.92 -0.04 -14.00
N HIS A 72 -2.91 -1.04 -13.11
CA HIS A 72 -2.03 -1.06 -11.95
C HIS A 72 -0.56 -1.11 -12.34
N THR A 73 -0.17 -1.96 -13.29
CA THR A 73 1.21 -2.20 -13.69
C THR A 73 1.91 -0.90 -14.11
N ILE A 74 1.33 -0.17 -15.05
CA ILE A 74 1.89 1.09 -15.56
C ILE A 74 1.90 2.15 -14.47
N LEU A 75 0.82 2.24 -13.67
CA LEU A 75 0.70 3.27 -12.65
C LEU A 75 1.62 3.02 -11.45
N TYR A 76 1.88 1.76 -11.07
CA TYR A 76 2.89 1.46 -10.06
C TYR A 76 4.26 1.96 -10.49
N ASP A 77 4.69 1.65 -11.72
CA ASP A 77 5.99 2.07 -12.23
C ASP A 77 6.09 3.58 -12.34
N THR A 78 5.05 4.24 -12.84
CA THR A 78 4.96 5.72 -12.88
C THR A 78 5.15 6.32 -11.48
N LEU A 79 4.48 5.77 -10.48
CA LEU A 79 4.57 6.27 -9.11
C LEU A 79 5.91 5.96 -8.44
N VAL A 80 6.53 4.81 -8.75
CA VAL A 80 7.89 4.50 -8.29
C VAL A 80 8.88 5.51 -8.85
N ASP A 81 8.78 5.88 -10.13
CA ASP A 81 9.62 6.92 -10.73
C ASP A 81 9.47 8.27 -10.02
N MET A 82 8.24 8.64 -9.63
CA MET A 82 7.94 9.88 -8.90
C MET A 82 8.41 9.89 -7.45
N ALA A 83 8.53 8.72 -6.83
CA ALA A 83 8.91 8.57 -5.43
C ALA A 83 10.30 9.14 -5.15
N THR A 84 10.48 9.81 -4.00
CA THR A 84 11.77 10.43 -3.63
C THR A 84 12.53 9.69 -2.54
N ASN A 85 11.90 8.76 -1.83
CA ASN A 85 12.59 7.95 -0.85
C ASN A 85 13.29 6.74 -1.51
N ASP A 86 14.35 6.24 -0.86
CA ASP A 86 15.11 5.08 -1.30
C ASP A 86 14.32 3.77 -1.22
N ILE A 87 13.21 3.76 -0.48
CA ILE A 87 12.37 2.59 -0.25
C ILE A 87 10.97 2.90 -0.77
N VAL A 88 10.46 2.01 -1.61
CA VAL A 88 9.08 2.05 -2.11
C VAL A 88 8.30 0.88 -1.54
N MET A 89 7.03 1.09 -1.28
CA MET A 89 6.09 0.04 -0.86
C MET A 89 4.89 0.04 -1.78
N ILE A 90 4.72 -1.05 -2.52
CA ILE A 90 3.49 -1.29 -3.29
C ILE A 90 2.37 -1.55 -2.29
N TYR A 91 1.38 -0.68 -2.30
CA TYR A 91 0.33 -0.63 -1.29
C TYR A 91 -1.01 -0.36 -1.95
N HIS A 92 -2.00 -1.22 -1.74
CA HIS A 92 -3.31 -1.00 -2.35
C HIS A 92 -4.06 0.15 -1.66
N ALA A 93 -4.92 0.82 -2.40
CA ALA A 93 -5.72 1.94 -1.91
C ALA A 93 -6.83 1.55 -0.92
N ASP A 94 -7.07 0.26 -0.73
CA ASP A 94 -8.07 -0.34 0.14
C ASP A 94 -7.47 -1.09 1.34
N MET A 95 -6.26 -0.75 1.72
CA MET A 95 -5.57 -1.36 2.87
C MET A 95 -5.50 -0.41 4.06
N TYR A 96 -5.66 -0.97 5.25
CA TYR A 96 -5.43 -0.29 6.52
C TYR A 96 -3.99 -0.53 7.00
N ALA A 97 -3.27 0.55 7.27
CA ALA A 97 -1.91 0.47 7.82
C ALA A 97 -1.97 0.23 9.34
N CYS A 98 -1.56 -0.94 9.79
CA CYS A 98 -1.46 -1.26 11.20
C CYS A 98 -0.32 -0.46 11.88
N PRO A 99 -0.44 -0.13 13.19
CA PRO A 99 0.63 0.52 13.93
C PRO A 99 1.96 -0.24 13.85
N ASN A 100 3.07 0.47 13.62
CA ASN A 100 4.43 -0.06 13.48
C ASN A 100 4.67 -0.98 12.28
N MET A 101 3.76 -1.10 11.32
CA MET A 101 3.96 -1.90 10.11
C MET A 101 5.25 -1.51 9.38
N ASP A 102 5.51 -0.20 9.26
CA ASP A 102 6.72 0.35 8.65
C ASP A 102 7.99 -0.09 9.38
N VAL A 103 7.97 -0.08 10.71
CA VAL A 103 9.10 -0.48 11.56
C VAL A 103 9.42 -1.96 11.34
N GLU A 104 8.40 -2.83 11.36
CA GLU A 104 8.60 -4.26 11.18
C GLU A 104 9.08 -4.59 9.76
N VAL A 105 8.49 -4.00 8.72
CA VAL A 105 8.95 -4.19 7.35
C VAL A 105 10.39 -3.72 7.16
N LEU A 106 10.74 -2.54 7.69
CA LEU A 106 12.11 -2.00 7.56
C LEU A 106 13.17 -2.80 8.32
N LYS A 107 12.79 -3.53 9.36
CA LYS A 107 13.66 -4.39 10.14
C LYS A 107 14.19 -5.58 9.30
N HIS A 108 13.38 -6.09 8.38
CA HIS A 108 13.70 -7.22 7.53
C HIS A 108 14.21 -6.83 6.15
N LEU A 109 14.08 -5.53 5.77
CA LEU A 109 14.41 -5.07 4.41
C LEU A 109 15.91 -4.88 4.21
N GLU A 110 16.47 -5.63 3.27
CA GLU A 110 17.85 -5.55 2.79
C GLU A 110 17.90 -5.32 1.28
N ARG A 111 19.04 -4.86 0.75
CA ARG A 111 19.27 -4.76 -0.69
C ARG A 111 19.13 -6.14 -1.35
N GLY A 112 18.46 -6.17 -2.51
CA GLY A 112 18.20 -7.40 -3.26
C GLY A 112 17.11 -8.29 -2.67
N LYS A 113 16.37 -7.81 -1.63
CA LYS A 113 15.23 -8.50 -1.03
C LYS A 113 13.95 -7.70 -1.18
N VAL A 114 12.85 -8.42 -1.29
CA VAL A 114 11.49 -7.90 -1.15
C VAL A 114 10.92 -8.40 0.17
N VAL A 115 10.23 -7.53 0.90
CA VAL A 115 9.55 -7.87 2.15
C VAL A 115 8.07 -7.59 2.01
N SER A 116 7.24 -8.62 2.11
CA SER A 116 5.78 -8.50 2.19
C SER A 116 5.34 -8.46 3.64
N ALA A 117 4.41 -7.57 3.97
CA ALA A 117 3.73 -7.63 5.25
C ALA A 117 2.58 -8.65 5.19
N THR A 118 2.43 -9.44 6.27
CA THR A 118 1.30 -10.36 6.40
C THR A 118 -0.02 -9.58 6.41
N ARG A 119 -0.97 -9.98 5.59
CA ARG A 119 -2.32 -9.39 5.55
C ARG A 119 -3.23 -10.04 6.56
N ILE A 120 -4.10 -9.25 7.16
CA ILE A 120 -5.28 -9.73 7.89
C ILE A 120 -6.48 -9.35 7.05
N GLU A 121 -7.24 -10.33 6.60
CA GLU A 121 -8.36 -10.09 5.69
C GLU A 121 -9.56 -10.99 6.03
N PRO A 122 -10.81 -10.57 5.73
CA PRO A 122 -11.97 -11.43 5.89
C PRO A 122 -11.86 -12.66 4.99
N PRO A 123 -12.50 -13.79 5.35
CA PRO A 123 -12.36 -15.07 4.65
C PRO A 123 -13.12 -15.11 3.31
N LEU A 124 -12.86 -14.12 2.44
CA LEU A 124 -13.45 -14.01 1.11
C LEU A 124 -12.67 -14.83 0.06
N HIS A 125 -11.42 -15.17 0.37
CA HIS A 125 -10.52 -15.90 -0.52
C HIS A 125 -9.92 -17.10 0.20
N PRO A 126 -9.42 -18.11 -0.54
CA PRO A 126 -8.75 -19.26 0.07
C PRO A 126 -7.58 -18.84 0.98
N PRO A 127 -7.26 -19.65 2.02
CA PRO A 127 -6.11 -19.38 2.88
C PRO A 127 -4.79 -19.45 2.08
N GLY A 128 -3.79 -18.70 2.53
CA GLY A 128 -2.44 -18.69 1.98
C GLY A 128 -1.44 -18.30 3.06
N PRO A 129 -0.14 -18.54 2.85
CA PRO A 129 0.89 -18.23 3.82
C PRO A 129 1.07 -16.72 4.06
N GLU A 130 0.62 -15.89 3.10
CA GLU A 130 0.74 -14.44 3.11
C GLU A 130 -0.34 -13.73 3.92
N LYS A 131 -1.29 -14.47 4.51
CA LYS A 131 -2.46 -13.87 5.16
C LYS A 131 -2.99 -14.65 6.35
N ILE A 132 -3.68 -13.91 7.20
CA ILE A 132 -4.46 -14.41 8.33
C ILE A 132 -5.92 -14.08 8.07
N LEU A 133 -6.79 -15.09 8.12
CA LEU A 133 -8.21 -14.92 7.85
C LEU A 133 -8.96 -14.60 9.13
N ILE A 134 -9.24 -13.31 9.34
CA ILE A 134 -10.08 -12.81 10.44
C ILE A 134 -10.98 -11.72 9.88
N ASP A 135 -12.27 -11.77 10.20
CA ASP A 135 -13.25 -10.79 9.76
C ASP A 135 -13.35 -9.60 10.72
N TYR A 136 -12.66 -8.52 10.35
CA TYR A 136 -12.79 -7.21 11.01
C TYR A 136 -13.66 -6.22 10.21
N GLY A 137 -14.49 -6.71 9.30
CA GLY A 137 -15.34 -5.93 8.40
C GLY A 137 -14.82 -5.95 6.96
N ILE A 138 -15.75 -5.76 6.02
CA ILE A 138 -15.46 -5.73 4.58
C ILE A 138 -15.36 -4.28 4.09
N GLU A 139 -16.22 -3.43 4.61
CA GLU A 139 -16.31 -2.02 4.24
C GLU A 139 -15.64 -1.14 5.32
N PRO A 140 -15.08 0.04 4.96
CA PRO A 140 -14.49 0.96 5.94
C PRO A 140 -15.43 1.34 7.09
N GLU A 141 -16.75 1.41 6.83
CA GLU A 141 -17.77 1.76 7.82
C GLU A 141 -18.06 0.62 8.81
N GLU A 142 -17.74 -0.62 8.44
CA GLU A 142 -17.93 -1.83 9.25
C GLU A 142 -16.64 -2.24 9.99
N PHE A 143 -15.57 -1.50 9.76
CA PHE A 143 -14.24 -1.87 10.24
C PHE A 143 -14.13 -1.86 11.77
N LYS A 144 -13.85 -3.01 12.35
CA LYS A 144 -13.71 -3.25 13.79
C LYS A 144 -12.29 -2.96 14.27
N GLU A 145 -11.90 -1.69 14.16
CA GLU A 145 -10.53 -1.26 14.45
C GLU A 145 -10.07 -1.66 15.86
N GLU A 146 -10.89 -1.47 16.88
CA GLU A 146 -10.52 -1.79 18.26
C GLU A 146 -10.25 -3.29 18.45
N GLU A 147 -11.04 -4.15 17.80
CA GLU A 147 -10.84 -5.61 17.84
C GLU A 147 -9.52 -5.99 17.16
N LEU A 148 -9.22 -5.42 15.98
CA LEU A 148 -7.95 -5.62 15.30
C LEU A 148 -6.76 -5.16 16.17
N LEU A 149 -6.82 -3.96 16.73
CA LEU A 149 -5.74 -3.41 17.56
C LEU A 149 -5.53 -4.24 18.85
N ASN A 150 -6.57 -4.79 19.43
CA ASN A 150 -6.47 -5.71 20.56
C ASN A 150 -5.85 -7.03 20.16
N TRP A 151 -6.26 -7.60 19.02
CA TRP A 151 -5.65 -8.82 18.49
C TRP A 151 -4.15 -8.63 18.22
N LEU A 152 -3.76 -7.51 17.59
CA LEU A 152 -2.35 -7.20 17.33
C LEU A 152 -1.49 -7.16 18.60
N LYS A 153 -2.04 -6.66 19.72
CA LYS A 153 -1.33 -6.62 21.00
C LYS A 153 -1.14 -8.00 21.63
N ILE A 154 -2.07 -8.91 21.43
CA ILE A 154 -2.10 -10.21 22.09
C ILE A 154 -1.43 -11.28 21.22
N GLU A 155 -1.81 -11.35 19.96
CA GLU A 155 -1.47 -12.43 19.03
C GLU A 155 -0.45 -11.99 17.95
N GLY A 156 -0.43 -10.68 17.61
CA GLY A 156 0.37 -10.17 16.49
C GLY A 156 1.85 -10.50 16.59
N SER A 157 2.41 -10.50 17.80
CA SER A 157 3.82 -10.86 18.04
C SER A 157 4.12 -12.34 17.87
N SER A 158 3.11 -13.21 17.80
CA SER A 158 3.27 -14.65 17.60
C SER A 158 3.25 -15.06 16.13
N VAL A 159 2.96 -14.12 15.22
CA VAL A 159 3.00 -14.37 13.77
C VAL A 159 4.45 -14.55 13.35
N ALA A 160 4.76 -15.73 12.83
CA ALA A 160 6.13 -16.05 12.43
C ALA A 160 6.51 -15.37 11.11
N ASP A 161 7.76 -14.96 11.03
CA ASP A 161 8.35 -14.56 9.75
C ASP A 161 8.57 -15.80 8.89
N ILE A 162 8.25 -15.73 7.61
CA ILE A 162 8.35 -16.83 6.67
C ILE A 162 9.17 -16.38 5.46
N ASP A 163 10.22 -17.12 5.17
CA ASP A 163 10.88 -17.00 3.87
C ASP A 163 10.06 -17.75 2.81
N THR A 164 9.74 -17.07 1.73
CA THR A 164 9.01 -17.65 0.60
C THR A 164 9.65 -17.33 -0.73
N THR A 165 9.53 -18.25 -1.67
CA THR A 165 9.91 -18.06 -3.07
C THR A 165 8.73 -18.16 -4.03
N GLU A 166 7.51 -18.31 -3.50
CA GLU A 166 6.31 -18.64 -4.29
C GLU A 166 5.46 -17.42 -4.68
N GLY A 167 6.02 -16.22 -4.63
CA GLY A 167 5.33 -15.01 -5.06
C GLY A 167 5.37 -13.91 -4.02
N ILE A 168 4.95 -12.74 -4.46
CA ILE A 168 4.90 -11.52 -3.66
C ILE A 168 3.47 -11.00 -3.66
N PHE A 169 2.99 -10.67 -2.46
CA PHE A 169 1.64 -10.12 -2.29
C PHE A 169 1.72 -8.74 -1.64
N ALA A 170 0.96 -7.78 -2.16
CA ALA A 170 0.86 -6.47 -1.52
C ALA A 170 0.25 -6.60 -0.10
N PRO A 171 0.72 -5.78 0.87
CA PRO A 171 1.73 -4.75 0.70
C PRO A 171 3.15 -5.34 0.73
N TRP A 172 4.02 -4.86 -0.13
CA TRP A 172 5.43 -5.27 -0.14
C TRP A 172 6.37 -4.10 -0.40
N ALA A 173 7.54 -4.14 0.22
CA ALA A 173 8.57 -3.12 0.13
C ALA A 173 9.85 -3.63 -0.53
N ILE A 174 10.53 -2.75 -1.24
CA ILE A 174 11.82 -2.97 -1.90
C ILE A 174 12.61 -1.66 -1.92
N TYR A 175 13.91 -1.73 -2.06
CA TYR A 175 14.69 -0.55 -2.42
C TYR A 175 14.36 -0.11 -3.85
N LYS A 176 14.11 1.19 -4.04
CA LYS A 176 13.74 1.76 -5.34
C LYS A 176 14.74 1.39 -6.45
N ASP A 177 16.03 1.51 -6.18
CA ASP A 177 17.07 1.18 -7.16
C ASP A 177 17.04 -0.31 -7.56
N ASP A 178 16.73 -1.20 -6.61
CA ASP A 178 16.62 -2.64 -6.90
C ASP A 178 15.39 -2.92 -7.78
N PHE A 179 14.26 -2.23 -7.53
CA PHE A 179 13.08 -2.30 -8.37
C PHE A 179 13.34 -1.80 -9.80
N LEU A 180 14.03 -0.66 -9.93
CA LEU A 180 14.40 -0.11 -11.24
C LEU A 180 15.41 -1.00 -11.97
N ALA A 181 16.35 -1.60 -11.26
CA ALA A 181 17.37 -2.50 -11.84
C ALA A 181 16.77 -3.77 -12.46
N ILE A 182 15.65 -4.29 -11.92
CA ILE A 182 14.94 -5.43 -12.51
C ILE A 182 14.00 -5.03 -13.66
N GLY A 183 13.84 -3.73 -13.93
CA GLY A 183 13.04 -3.21 -15.03
C GLY A 183 11.58 -2.91 -14.67
N GLY A 184 11.21 -2.92 -13.39
CA GLY A 184 9.84 -2.70 -12.91
C GLY A 184 8.91 -3.88 -13.19
N HIS A 185 7.62 -3.59 -13.38
CA HIS A 185 6.64 -4.59 -13.76
C HIS A 185 6.69 -4.90 -15.27
N ASP A 186 6.33 -6.12 -15.63
CA ASP A 186 6.23 -6.50 -17.05
C ASP A 186 4.99 -5.83 -17.69
N PRO A 187 5.18 -4.95 -18.70
CA PRO A 187 4.07 -4.24 -19.35
C PRO A 187 3.10 -5.16 -20.10
N LEU A 188 3.46 -6.42 -20.35
CA LEU A 188 2.53 -7.42 -20.92
C LEU A 188 1.34 -7.73 -20.01
N TYR A 189 1.45 -7.42 -18.69
CA TYR A 189 0.36 -7.53 -17.73
C TYR A 189 -0.39 -6.21 -17.52
N ALA A 190 -0.15 -5.20 -18.32
CA ALA A 190 -1.01 -4.01 -18.38
C ALA A 190 -2.38 -4.37 -18.94
N PRO A 191 -3.48 -3.64 -18.55
CA PRO A 191 -4.84 -3.93 -18.98
C PRO A 191 -5.04 -3.87 -20.47
#